data_bcd419798e5eddef4350ffa7d4843d7b
#
_entry.id   bcd419798e5eddef4350ffa7d4843d7b
#
_cell.length_a   1.000
_cell.length_b   1.000
_cell.length_c   1.000
_cell.angle_alpha   90.00
_cell.angle_beta   90.00
_cell.angle_gamma   90.00
#
_symmetry.space_group_name_H-M   'P 1'
#
loop_
_entity.id
_entity.type
_entity.pdbx_description
1 polymer ?
#
loop_
_entity_poly.entity_id
_entity_poly.type
_entity_poly.pdbx_seq_one_letter_code
_entity_poly.pdbx_strand_id
1 'polypeptide(L)'
;MTEFYKLIDRALYDELIFIADPILDPISYGFTDSLVRYVNLREKYPDIHIMMGLGNITELTHADTSGINMIMLGIIEELKLNHILTTQVSRHCSTVIRETDLARRIIHAASENNLTPKHINDGLLVHHGHKDYAFCSDELIEMQGNIKDKNYRIYV
;
A
#
# COMPACT_ATOMS: atom_id res chain seq x y z
N MET A 1 -0.21 2.61 -24.37
CA MET A 1 0.71 1.44 -24.22
C MET A 1 1.72 1.32 -25.34
N THR A 2 1.37 1.48 -26.63
CA THR A 2 2.31 1.29 -27.75
C THR A 2 3.60 2.16 -27.65
N GLU A 3 3.47 3.45 -27.31
CA GLU A 3 4.63 4.32 -27.13
C GLU A 3 5.46 3.96 -25.90
N PHE A 4 4.81 3.53 -24.80
CA PHE A 4 5.51 3.07 -23.61
C PHE A 4 6.37 1.82 -23.89
N TYR A 5 5.84 0.86 -24.66
CA TYR A 5 6.62 -0.30 -25.08
C TYR A 5 7.81 0.07 -25.98
N LYS A 6 7.64 1.02 -26.90
CA LYS A 6 8.77 1.54 -27.71
C LYS A 6 9.88 2.16 -26.85
N LEU A 7 9.51 2.88 -25.79
CA LEU A 7 10.48 3.44 -24.84
C LEU A 7 11.26 2.32 -24.12
N ILE A 8 10.56 1.28 -23.66
CA ILE A 8 11.19 0.13 -23.02
C ILE A 8 12.13 -0.59 -24.02
N ASP A 9 11.64 -0.89 -25.24
CA ASP A 9 12.43 -1.55 -26.28
C ASP A 9 13.69 -0.73 -26.61
N ARG A 10 13.58 0.61 -26.64
CA ARG A 10 14.72 1.50 -26.85
C ARG A 10 15.69 1.49 -25.66
N ALA A 11 15.18 1.54 -24.42
CA ALA A 11 16.01 1.50 -23.23
C ALA A 11 16.79 0.18 -23.13
N LEU A 12 16.15 -0.94 -23.49
CA LEU A 12 16.79 -2.25 -23.55
C LEU A 12 17.87 -2.30 -24.64
N TYR A 13 17.57 -1.76 -25.83
CA TYR A 13 18.56 -1.70 -26.93
C TYR A 13 19.78 -0.86 -26.56
N ASP A 14 19.58 0.26 -25.85
CA ASP A 14 20.65 1.15 -25.40
C ASP A 14 21.33 0.66 -24.10
N GLU A 15 20.97 -0.53 -23.58
CA GLU A 15 21.49 -1.14 -22.35
C GLU A 15 21.34 -0.23 -21.11
N LEU A 16 20.28 0.56 -21.03
CA LEU A 16 20.04 1.48 -19.93
C LEU A 16 19.52 0.74 -18.69
N ILE A 17 19.95 1.18 -17.52
CA ILE A 17 19.35 0.77 -16.25
C ILE A 17 18.10 1.63 -16.03
N PHE A 18 16.92 1.01 -15.95
CA PHE A 18 15.65 1.70 -15.77
C PHE A 18 14.67 0.89 -14.93
N ILE A 19 13.65 1.56 -14.43
CA ILE A 19 12.48 0.97 -13.76
C ILE A 19 11.26 1.42 -14.54
N ALA A 20 10.44 0.48 -14.99
CA ALA A 20 9.23 0.76 -15.72
C ALA A 20 8.05 0.99 -14.75
N ASP A 21 7.30 2.08 -14.95
CA ASP A 21 6.07 2.36 -14.21
C ASP A 21 4.92 2.60 -15.20
N PRO A 22 4.04 1.60 -15.40
CA PRO A 22 2.87 1.76 -16.28
C PRO A 22 1.75 2.61 -15.68
N ILE A 23 1.97 3.18 -14.49
CA ILE A 23 1.09 4.02 -13.70
C ILE A 23 -0.17 3.28 -13.22
N LEU A 24 -0.37 3.23 -11.91
CA LEU A 24 -1.59 2.72 -11.28
C LEU A 24 -2.62 3.85 -11.20
N ASP A 25 -3.76 3.68 -11.85
CA ASP A 25 -4.83 4.68 -11.85
C ASP A 25 -5.68 4.60 -10.57
N PRO A 26 -6.32 5.71 -10.14
CA PRO A 26 -7.20 5.71 -8.98
C PRO A 26 -8.44 4.81 -9.16
N ILE A 27 -9.02 4.37 -8.05
CA ILE A 27 -10.29 3.63 -8.04
C ILE A 27 -11.37 4.45 -8.75
N SER A 28 -12.16 3.80 -9.60
CA SER A 28 -13.18 4.38 -10.47
C SER A 28 -12.66 5.27 -11.62
N TYR A 29 -11.35 5.43 -11.75
CA TYR A 29 -10.72 6.23 -12.82
C TYR A 29 -9.70 5.43 -13.63
N GLY A 30 -9.99 4.17 -13.91
CA GLY A 30 -9.13 3.31 -14.74
C GLY A 30 -8.30 2.28 -13.94
N PHE A 31 -8.58 2.12 -12.65
CA PHE A 31 -7.85 1.19 -11.77
C PHE A 31 -7.74 -0.22 -12.38
N THR A 32 -8.86 -0.79 -12.82
CA THR A 32 -8.87 -2.15 -13.40
C THR A 32 -8.02 -2.22 -14.68
N ASP A 33 -8.16 -1.23 -15.55
CA ASP A 33 -7.36 -1.17 -16.78
C ASP A 33 -5.86 -1.00 -16.49
N SER A 34 -5.54 -0.28 -15.40
CA SER A 34 -4.15 -0.15 -14.97
C SER A 34 -3.58 -1.48 -14.49
N LEU A 35 -4.33 -2.29 -13.74
CA LEU A 35 -3.89 -3.63 -13.36
C LEU A 35 -3.62 -4.51 -14.60
N VAL A 36 -4.51 -4.46 -15.61
CA VAL A 36 -4.28 -5.16 -16.88
C VAL A 36 -3.00 -4.68 -17.57
N ARG A 37 -2.67 -3.38 -17.48
CA ARG A 37 -1.39 -2.85 -18.00
C ARG A 37 -0.18 -3.47 -17.31
N TYR A 38 -0.23 -3.66 -15.98
CA TYR A 38 0.85 -4.33 -15.23
C TYR A 38 0.99 -5.80 -15.63
N VAL A 39 -0.12 -6.53 -15.77
CA VAL A 39 -0.11 -7.92 -16.24
C VAL A 39 0.55 -8.01 -17.62
N ASN A 40 0.04 -7.26 -18.60
CA ASN A 40 0.56 -7.26 -19.97
C ASN A 40 2.03 -6.83 -20.04
N LEU A 41 2.45 -5.89 -19.18
CA LEU A 41 3.84 -5.45 -19.12
C LEU A 41 4.75 -6.58 -18.61
N ARG A 42 4.37 -7.25 -17.53
CA ARG A 42 5.14 -8.37 -16.98
C ARG A 42 5.20 -9.55 -17.94
N GLU A 43 4.09 -9.89 -18.61
CA GLU A 43 4.06 -10.96 -19.62
C GLU A 43 4.98 -10.67 -20.80
N LYS A 44 4.98 -9.42 -21.28
CA LYS A 44 5.81 -9.01 -22.43
C LYS A 44 7.29 -8.89 -22.07
N TYR A 45 7.60 -8.45 -20.86
CA TYR A 45 8.98 -8.19 -20.38
C TYR A 45 9.20 -8.88 -19.01
N PRO A 46 9.49 -10.19 -19.01
CA PRO A 46 9.57 -10.97 -17.76
C PRO A 46 10.66 -10.50 -16.79
N ASP A 47 11.75 -9.91 -17.31
CA ASP A 47 12.98 -9.68 -16.55
C ASP A 47 13.22 -8.21 -16.18
N ILE A 48 12.42 -7.27 -16.69
CA ILE A 48 12.62 -5.85 -16.37
C ILE A 48 12.17 -5.52 -14.95
N HIS A 49 12.79 -4.50 -14.39
CA HIS A 49 12.33 -3.92 -13.12
C HIS A 49 11.06 -3.10 -13.33
N ILE A 50 10.01 -3.43 -12.57
CA ILE A 50 8.73 -2.73 -12.61
C ILE A 50 8.43 -2.16 -11.24
N MET A 51 7.95 -0.93 -11.20
CA MET A 51 7.47 -0.22 -10.02
C MET A 51 5.95 -0.10 -10.05
N MET A 52 5.31 -0.17 -8.88
CA MET A 52 3.92 0.19 -8.70
C MET A 52 3.78 1.30 -7.66
N GLY A 53 3.14 2.41 -8.08
CA GLY A 53 2.83 3.54 -7.20
C GLY A 53 1.51 3.35 -6.48
N LEU A 54 1.52 3.11 -5.17
CA LEU A 54 0.31 2.86 -4.38
C LEU A 54 -0.42 4.14 -3.93
N GLY A 55 0.24 5.30 -4.00
CA GLY A 55 -0.33 6.58 -3.54
C GLY A 55 -1.67 6.93 -4.18
N ASN A 56 -1.85 6.62 -5.47
CA ASN A 56 -3.12 6.86 -6.17
C ASN A 56 -4.29 6.05 -5.60
N ILE A 57 -4.03 4.97 -4.89
CA ILE A 57 -5.06 4.16 -4.26
C ILE A 57 -5.20 4.52 -2.78
N THR A 58 -4.11 4.65 -2.05
CA THR A 58 -4.15 4.90 -0.61
C THR A 58 -4.56 6.34 -0.30
N GLU A 59 -3.98 7.34 -0.96
CA GLU A 59 -4.24 8.75 -0.69
C GLU A 59 -5.56 9.25 -1.25
N LEU A 60 -6.03 8.69 -2.37
CA LEU A 60 -7.24 9.11 -3.07
C LEU A 60 -8.48 8.27 -2.71
N THR A 61 -8.37 7.38 -1.72
CA THR A 61 -9.50 6.57 -1.25
C THR A 61 -9.67 6.74 0.25
N HIS A 62 -10.81 7.28 0.66
CA HIS A 62 -11.14 7.44 2.08
C HIS A 62 -11.60 6.10 2.68
N ALA A 63 -10.64 5.21 2.91
CA ALA A 63 -10.83 3.91 3.54
C ALA A 63 -9.56 3.53 4.32
N ASP A 64 -9.66 2.55 5.21
CA ASP A 64 -8.50 2.02 5.92
C ASP A 64 -7.49 1.44 4.94
N THR A 65 -6.26 1.91 5.02
CA THR A 65 -5.19 1.60 4.07
C THR A 65 -4.61 0.19 4.25
N SER A 66 -4.77 -0.42 5.43
CA SER A 66 -4.24 -1.75 5.73
C SER A 66 -4.78 -2.85 4.81
N GLY A 67 -6.11 -2.86 4.57
CA GLY A 67 -6.73 -3.80 3.64
C GLY A 67 -6.35 -3.53 2.19
N ILE A 68 -6.26 -2.24 1.81
CA ILE A 68 -5.80 -1.82 0.48
C ILE A 68 -4.37 -2.32 0.26
N ASN A 69 -3.46 -2.05 1.19
CA ASN A 69 -2.08 -2.49 1.11
C ASN A 69 -1.97 -4.01 1.00
N MET A 70 -2.74 -4.77 1.80
CA MET A 70 -2.71 -6.23 1.75
C MET A 70 -3.07 -6.76 0.36
N ILE A 71 -4.14 -6.26 -0.27
CA ILE A 71 -4.56 -6.67 -1.62
C ILE A 71 -3.51 -6.27 -2.65
N MET A 72 -3.03 -5.03 -2.59
CA MET A 72 -2.06 -4.54 -3.57
C MET A 72 -0.73 -5.27 -3.48
N LEU A 73 -0.26 -5.60 -2.27
CA LEU A 73 0.95 -6.39 -2.08
C LEU A 73 0.78 -7.84 -2.57
N GLY A 74 -0.43 -8.41 -2.48
CA GLY A 74 -0.75 -9.69 -3.12
C GLY A 74 -0.55 -9.63 -4.64
N ILE A 75 -1.11 -8.62 -5.30
CA ILE A 75 -0.94 -8.39 -6.74
C ILE A 75 0.54 -8.17 -7.11
N ILE A 76 1.26 -7.39 -6.32
CA ILE A 76 2.69 -7.12 -6.51
C ILE A 76 3.52 -8.40 -6.45
N GLU A 77 3.24 -9.27 -5.47
CA GLU A 77 3.93 -10.55 -5.31
C GLU A 77 3.61 -11.50 -6.47
N GLU A 78 2.34 -11.64 -6.85
CA GLU A 78 1.93 -12.51 -7.97
C GLU A 78 2.55 -12.08 -9.29
N LEU A 79 2.64 -10.77 -9.54
CA LEU A 79 3.27 -10.21 -10.74
C LEU A 79 4.79 -10.05 -10.60
N LYS A 80 5.38 -10.41 -9.46
CA LYS A 80 6.83 -10.29 -9.17
C LYS A 80 7.35 -8.88 -9.49
N LEU A 81 6.62 -7.85 -9.04
CA LEU A 81 7.07 -6.48 -9.19
C LEU A 81 8.18 -6.17 -8.18
N ASN A 82 9.18 -5.40 -8.62
CA ASN A 82 10.43 -5.24 -7.89
C ASN A 82 10.43 -4.02 -6.95
N HIS A 83 9.61 -3.00 -7.27
CA HIS A 83 9.64 -1.72 -6.58
C HIS A 83 8.22 -1.23 -6.24
N ILE A 84 8.12 -0.58 -5.10
CA ILE A 84 6.88 0.03 -4.62
C ILE A 84 7.18 1.50 -4.31
N LEU A 85 6.35 2.39 -4.83
CA LEU A 85 6.31 3.79 -4.42
C LEU A 85 5.05 4.00 -3.58
N THR A 86 5.23 4.42 -2.34
CA THR A 86 4.12 4.78 -1.45
C THR A 86 4.31 6.17 -0.86
N THR A 87 3.22 6.82 -0.48
CA THR A 87 3.20 8.17 0.09
C THR A 87 2.44 8.15 1.41
N GLN A 88 2.79 9.06 2.30
CA GLN A 88 2.18 9.22 3.62
C GLN A 88 1.89 10.70 3.84
N VAL A 89 0.84 11.20 3.21
CA VAL A 89 0.45 12.61 3.22
C VAL A 89 -0.85 12.81 3.98
N SER A 90 -1.90 12.10 3.58
CA SER A 90 -3.21 12.18 4.24
C SER A 90 -3.17 11.52 5.61
N ARG A 91 -4.00 12.00 6.52
CA ARG A 91 -4.06 11.47 7.89
C ARG A 91 -4.40 9.97 7.93
N HIS A 92 -5.38 9.52 7.15
CA HIS A 92 -5.75 8.10 7.07
C HIS A 92 -4.61 7.23 6.48
N CYS A 93 -3.59 7.85 5.87
CA CYS A 93 -2.37 7.22 5.40
C CYS A 93 -1.21 7.30 6.41
N SER A 94 -1.46 7.72 7.65
CA SER A 94 -0.41 8.00 8.64
C SER A 94 0.49 6.82 8.99
N THR A 95 0.07 5.60 8.72
CA THR A 95 0.84 4.37 8.97
C THR A 95 1.08 3.53 7.72
N VAL A 96 0.77 4.08 6.53
CA VAL A 96 0.81 3.33 5.26
C VAL A 96 2.16 2.71 4.94
N ILE A 97 3.27 3.36 5.28
CA ILE A 97 4.63 2.83 5.05
C ILE A 97 4.85 1.56 5.90
N ARG A 98 4.47 1.61 7.18
CA ARG A 98 4.55 0.46 8.08
C ARG A 98 3.64 -0.67 7.64
N GLU A 99 2.43 -0.34 7.20
CA GLU A 99 1.47 -1.32 6.69
C GLU A 99 1.97 -2.00 5.42
N THR A 100 2.53 -1.22 4.48
CA THR A 100 3.11 -1.74 3.25
C THR A 100 4.25 -2.73 3.54
N ASP A 101 5.17 -2.40 4.48
CA ASP A 101 6.25 -3.31 4.87
C ASP A 101 5.70 -4.57 5.55
N LEU A 102 4.71 -4.44 6.43
CA LEU A 102 4.11 -5.60 7.10
C LEU A 102 3.34 -6.48 6.11
N ALA A 103 2.52 -5.88 5.22
CA ALA A 103 1.80 -6.59 4.17
C ALA A 103 2.77 -7.37 3.26
N ARG A 104 3.86 -6.74 2.84
CA ARG A 104 4.91 -7.39 2.04
C ARG A 104 5.45 -8.65 2.72
N ARG A 105 5.75 -8.58 4.02
CA ARG A 105 6.27 -9.73 4.77
C ARG A 105 5.23 -10.84 4.91
N ILE A 106 3.97 -10.49 5.16
CA ILE A 106 2.89 -11.46 5.30
C ILE A 106 2.65 -12.18 3.96
N ILE A 107 2.54 -11.41 2.87
CA ILE A 107 2.30 -11.96 1.53
C ILE A 107 3.48 -12.84 1.09
N HIS A 108 4.71 -12.39 1.29
CA HIS A 108 5.90 -13.19 0.96
C HIS A 108 5.95 -14.51 1.75
N ALA A 109 5.69 -14.46 3.06
CA ALA A 109 5.63 -15.67 3.88
C ALA A 109 4.51 -16.62 3.44
N ALA A 110 3.37 -16.09 3.02
CA ALA A 110 2.26 -16.89 2.47
C ALA A 110 2.67 -17.56 1.15
N SER A 111 3.25 -16.80 0.24
CA SER A 111 3.72 -17.25 -1.08
C SER A 111 4.76 -18.36 -0.95
N GLU A 112 5.83 -18.15 -0.15
CA GLU A 112 6.88 -19.13 0.08
C GLU A 112 6.38 -20.47 0.66
N ASN A 113 5.31 -20.42 1.46
CA ASN A 113 4.73 -21.61 2.08
C ASN A 113 3.51 -22.16 1.34
N ASN A 114 3.14 -21.57 0.20
CA ASN A 114 1.95 -21.92 -0.58
C ASN A 114 0.65 -21.91 0.25
N LEU A 115 0.50 -20.87 1.09
CA LEU A 115 -0.63 -20.65 1.99
C LEU A 115 -1.36 -19.36 1.65
N THR A 116 -2.59 -19.23 2.13
CA THR A 116 -3.26 -17.92 2.18
C THR A 116 -2.67 -17.05 3.30
N PRO A 117 -2.72 -15.71 3.20
CA PRO A 117 -2.13 -14.82 4.21
C PRO A 117 -2.88 -14.79 5.56
N LYS A 118 -3.84 -15.68 5.76
CA LYS A 118 -4.62 -15.80 6.98
C LYS A 118 -3.78 -16.45 8.11
N HIS A 119 -3.89 -15.95 9.33
CA HIS A 119 -3.23 -16.45 10.53
C HIS A 119 -1.69 -16.36 10.55
N ILE A 120 -1.09 -15.56 9.67
CA ILE A 120 0.35 -15.31 9.69
C ILE A 120 0.67 -14.17 10.67
N ASN A 121 -0.05 -13.07 10.56
CA ASN A 121 0.10 -11.91 11.45
C ASN A 121 -1.17 -11.06 11.39
N ASP A 122 -1.60 -10.54 12.53
CA ASP A 122 -2.81 -9.72 12.69
C ASP A 122 -2.54 -8.22 12.86
N GLY A 123 -1.28 -7.79 12.71
CA GLY A 123 -0.86 -6.39 12.87
C GLY A 123 -1.43 -5.40 11.85
N LEU A 124 -2.17 -5.90 10.83
CA LEU A 124 -2.92 -5.08 9.89
C LEU A 124 -4.43 -4.98 10.22
N LEU A 125 -4.86 -5.54 11.35
CA LEU A 125 -6.22 -5.38 11.85
C LEU A 125 -6.33 -4.07 12.63
N VAL A 126 -6.27 -2.94 11.91
CA VAL A 126 -6.27 -1.58 12.47
C VAL A 126 -7.28 -0.69 11.74
N HIS A 127 -7.79 0.31 12.43
CA HIS A 127 -8.69 1.31 11.86
C HIS A 127 -8.11 2.70 12.04
N HIS A 128 -8.22 3.54 11.01
CA HIS A 128 -7.77 4.93 11.02
C HIS A 128 -8.94 5.88 10.85
N GLY A 129 -8.97 6.94 11.65
CA GLY A 129 -9.95 8.01 11.53
C GLY A 129 -9.51 9.12 10.57
N HIS A 130 -10.49 9.86 10.06
CA HIS A 130 -10.25 11.08 9.27
C HIS A 130 -9.94 12.30 10.13
N LYS A 131 -10.48 12.32 11.33
CA LYS A 131 -10.43 13.47 12.22
C LYS A 131 -9.39 13.25 13.31
N ASP A 132 -8.86 14.35 13.83
CA ASP A 132 -8.05 14.29 15.03
C ASP A 132 -8.89 13.78 16.20
N TYR A 133 -8.26 13.10 17.14
CA TYR A 133 -8.90 12.78 18.39
C TYR A 133 -9.46 14.06 19.01
N ALA A 134 -10.59 13.96 19.68
CA ALA A 134 -11.22 15.10 20.31
C ALA A 134 -10.33 15.78 21.35
N PHE A 135 -9.37 15.05 21.89
CA PHE A 135 -8.44 15.53 22.92
C PHE A 135 -7.00 15.20 22.54
N CYS A 136 -6.09 16.15 22.76
CA CYS A 136 -4.65 15.89 22.66
C CYS A 136 -4.13 15.16 23.91
N SER A 137 -2.89 14.65 23.85
CA SER A 137 -2.30 13.90 24.96
C SER A 137 -2.23 14.71 26.27
N ASP A 138 -1.96 16.01 26.18
CA ASP A 138 -1.84 16.87 27.38
C ASP A 138 -3.22 17.09 28.02
N GLU A 139 -4.26 17.27 27.23
CA GLU A 139 -5.64 17.37 27.72
C GLU A 139 -6.09 16.07 28.40
N LEU A 140 -5.73 14.91 27.84
CA LEU A 140 -6.02 13.61 28.44
C LEU A 140 -5.30 13.42 29.79
N ILE A 141 -4.04 13.88 29.91
CA ILE A 141 -3.28 13.85 31.16
C ILE A 141 -3.93 14.74 32.21
N GLU A 142 -4.35 15.95 31.82
CA GLU A 142 -5.06 16.87 32.72
C GLU A 142 -6.41 16.27 33.17
N MET A 143 -7.17 15.71 32.25
CA MET A 143 -8.42 15.01 32.54
C MET A 143 -8.19 13.83 33.51
N GLN A 144 -7.12 13.06 33.30
CA GLN A 144 -6.74 11.96 34.19
C GLN A 144 -6.50 12.46 35.62
N GLY A 145 -5.80 13.57 35.76
CA GLY A 145 -5.53 14.18 37.07
C GLY A 145 -6.82 14.61 37.85
N ASN A 146 -7.89 14.87 37.12
CA ASN A 146 -9.18 15.28 37.69
C ASN A 146 -10.11 14.09 38.02
N ILE A 147 -9.76 12.87 37.65
CA ILE A 147 -10.56 11.66 37.93
C ILE A 147 -10.36 11.27 39.40
N LYS A 148 -11.44 11.28 40.18
CA LYS A 148 -11.43 10.94 41.61
C LYS A 148 -11.82 9.49 41.92
N ASP A 149 -12.44 8.81 40.97
CA ASP A 149 -12.83 7.41 41.10
C ASP A 149 -11.76 6.48 40.52
N LYS A 150 -11.89 5.17 40.77
CA LYS A 150 -10.94 4.14 40.32
C LYS A 150 -11.38 3.46 39.00
N ASN A 151 -12.29 4.06 38.25
CA ASN A 151 -12.78 3.50 37.00
C ASN A 151 -11.90 3.92 35.83
N TYR A 152 -11.87 3.08 34.79
CA TYR A 152 -11.22 3.41 33.53
C TYR A 152 -12.12 4.30 32.69
N ARG A 153 -11.50 5.18 31.89
CA ARG A 153 -12.14 5.98 30.85
C ARG A 153 -11.49 5.64 29.52
N ILE A 154 -12.31 5.41 28.49
CA ILE A 154 -11.85 5.15 27.12
C ILE A 154 -12.42 6.27 26.26
N TYR A 155 -11.54 6.95 25.53
CA TYR A 155 -11.87 8.00 24.55
C TYR A 155 -11.48 7.48 23.18
N VAL A 156 -12.41 7.56 22.21
CA VAL A 156 -12.25 7.03 20.84
C VAL A 156 -12.50 8.16 19.84
#